data_eea1f79a19c6b4a5ef7d54957d8e85d4
#
_entry.id   eea1f79a19c6b4a5ef7d54957d8e85d4
#
_cell.length_a   1.000
_cell.length_b   1.000
_cell.length_c   1.000
_cell.angle_alpha   90.00
_cell.angle_beta   90.00
_cell.angle_gamma   90.00
#
_symmetry.space_group_name_H-M   'P 1'
#
loop_
_entity.id
_entity.type
_entity.pdbx_description
1 polymer ?
#
loop_
_entity_poly.entity_id
_entity_poly.type
_entity_poly.pdbx_seq_one_letter_code
_entity_poly.pdbx_strand_id
1 'polypeptide(L)'
;MGSCYAKDVIDRGMSWLGYTEGPAENENFFGKELSRINYFNGDKSYVEWCLSFLCYILTASCFTDDTSADDRPLIDQKWDGLYFTYQPSSDNCACGARYAADYFRQNNAFYPASEAQPGDWIFFGPRGEETHGGLVRSVEDDRIYTVEGNKNNQVQTADYSVNYKRISGVGRPRYDGYEFSAAKPSAPSLPSTEKPEFNDDLIDKLAHDCIEGVYGNYPLRKQKLNSLGYGNIYSIVQRRVNEIIYR
;
A
#
# COMPACT_ATOMS: atom_id res chain seq x y z
N MET A 1 5.72 4.13 -18.40
CA MET A 1 4.90 3.74 -17.26
C MET A 1 3.56 4.45 -17.38
N GLY A 2 2.44 3.74 -17.30
CA GLY A 2 1.12 4.33 -17.37
C GLY A 2 0.82 5.21 -16.16
N SER A 3 -0.03 6.21 -16.33
CA SER A 3 -0.58 7.01 -15.24
C SER A 3 -1.55 6.16 -14.42
N CYS A 4 -1.64 6.42 -13.12
CA CYS A 4 -2.54 5.72 -12.19
C CYS A 4 -3.52 6.72 -11.57
N TYR A 5 -4.75 6.72 -12.06
CA TYR A 5 -5.80 7.64 -11.60
C TYR A 5 -6.79 6.92 -10.67
N ALA A 6 -7.27 7.63 -9.65
CA ALA A 6 -8.29 7.11 -8.75
C ALA A 6 -9.53 6.59 -9.49
N LYS A 7 -9.93 7.30 -10.55
CA LYS A 7 -11.07 6.90 -11.39
C LYS A 7 -10.88 5.51 -12.00
N ASP A 8 -9.68 5.21 -12.50
CA ASP A 8 -9.42 3.92 -13.16
C ASP A 8 -9.50 2.77 -12.15
N VAL A 9 -9.02 3.01 -10.92
CA VAL A 9 -9.11 2.02 -9.83
C VAL A 9 -10.56 1.83 -9.39
N ILE A 10 -11.35 2.91 -9.31
CA ILE A 10 -12.79 2.83 -8.98
C ILE A 10 -13.54 2.05 -10.06
N ASP A 11 -13.33 2.39 -11.34
CA ASP A 11 -13.97 1.72 -12.47
C ASP A 11 -13.60 0.23 -12.50
N ARG A 12 -12.33 -0.10 -12.23
CA ARG A 12 -11.87 -1.49 -12.10
C ARG A 12 -12.57 -2.20 -10.93
N GLY A 13 -12.67 -1.56 -9.77
CA GLY A 13 -13.39 -2.12 -8.62
C GLY A 13 -14.85 -2.39 -8.94
N MET A 14 -15.53 -1.44 -9.59
CA MET A 14 -16.92 -1.56 -10.00
C MET A 14 -17.15 -2.65 -11.05
N SER A 15 -16.17 -2.94 -11.90
CA SER A 15 -16.27 -4.01 -12.90
C SER A 15 -16.33 -5.43 -12.30
N TRP A 16 -15.98 -5.59 -11.02
CA TRP A 16 -16.04 -6.85 -10.29
C TRP A 16 -17.32 -7.03 -9.46
N LEU A 17 -18.29 -6.10 -9.53
CA LEU A 17 -19.54 -6.23 -8.78
C LEU A 17 -20.21 -7.57 -9.04
N GLY A 18 -20.63 -8.25 -7.95
CA GLY A 18 -21.27 -9.54 -8.00
C GLY A 18 -20.30 -10.73 -8.07
N TYR A 19 -18.98 -10.49 -8.12
CA TYR A 19 -18.01 -11.57 -7.92
C TYR A 19 -18.27 -12.20 -6.54
N THR A 20 -18.29 -13.54 -6.48
CA THR A 20 -18.41 -14.33 -5.25
C THR A 20 -17.18 -15.20 -5.09
N GLU A 21 -16.81 -15.48 -3.85
CA GLU A 21 -15.76 -16.48 -3.59
C GLU A 21 -16.12 -17.85 -4.12
N GLY A 22 -15.11 -18.71 -4.30
CA GLY A 22 -15.27 -20.08 -4.74
C GLY A 22 -15.93 -20.98 -3.68
N PRO A 23 -16.07 -22.28 -3.98
CA PRO A 23 -16.75 -23.22 -3.09
C PRO A 23 -16.01 -23.52 -1.77
N ALA A 24 -14.69 -23.30 -1.73
CA ALA A 24 -13.92 -23.37 -0.49
C ALA A 24 -13.97 -22.03 0.25
N GLU A 25 -13.93 -22.05 1.57
CA GLU A 25 -13.96 -20.86 2.40
C GLU A 25 -12.83 -19.89 2.00
N ASN A 26 -13.17 -18.64 1.73
CA ASN A 26 -12.28 -17.59 1.27
C ASN A 26 -11.51 -17.90 -0.04
N GLU A 27 -11.93 -18.87 -0.84
CA GLU A 27 -11.33 -19.13 -2.14
C GLU A 27 -11.56 -17.95 -3.06
N ASN A 28 -10.50 -17.21 -3.38
CA ASN A 28 -10.64 -15.97 -4.12
C ASN A 28 -9.62 -15.81 -5.24
N PHE A 29 -10.09 -15.21 -6.34
CA PHE A 29 -9.30 -14.88 -7.51
C PHE A 29 -8.17 -13.88 -7.19
N PHE A 30 -8.45 -12.87 -6.38
CA PHE A 30 -7.55 -11.73 -6.14
C PHE A 30 -6.28 -12.16 -5.40
N GLY A 31 -6.42 -12.90 -4.32
CA GLY A 31 -5.29 -13.45 -3.58
C GLY A 31 -4.46 -14.42 -4.42
N LYS A 32 -5.14 -15.23 -5.26
CA LYS A 32 -4.48 -16.16 -6.20
C LYS A 32 -3.63 -15.41 -7.22
N GLU A 33 -4.15 -14.38 -7.89
CA GLU A 33 -3.41 -13.62 -8.88
C GLU A 33 -2.24 -12.83 -8.27
N LEU A 34 -2.44 -12.20 -7.12
CA LEU A 34 -1.37 -11.50 -6.42
C LEU A 34 -0.27 -12.45 -5.91
N SER A 35 -0.65 -13.68 -5.51
CA SER A 35 0.33 -14.72 -5.15
C SER A 35 1.13 -15.19 -6.37
N ARG A 36 0.50 -15.28 -7.54
CA ARG A 36 1.16 -15.65 -8.80
C ARG A 36 2.31 -14.70 -9.17
N ILE A 37 2.15 -13.41 -8.90
CA ILE A 37 3.17 -12.39 -9.18
C ILE A 37 4.08 -12.12 -7.95
N ASN A 38 4.07 -12.98 -6.94
CA ASN A 38 4.81 -12.81 -5.70
C ASN A 38 4.54 -11.47 -4.97
N TYR A 39 3.35 -10.91 -5.16
CA TYR A 39 2.96 -9.68 -4.48
C TYR A 39 2.87 -9.87 -2.98
N PHE A 40 2.32 -11.00 -2.54
CA PHE A 40 2.25 -11.39 -1.14
C PHE A 40 3.31 -12.41 -0.76
N ASN A 41 3.68 -12.42 0.50
CA ASN A 41 4.48 -13.48 1.07
C ASN A 41 3.62 -14.76 1.27
N GLY A 42 3.80 -15.72 0.39
CA GLY A 42 3.05 -16.98 0.37
C GLY A 42 1.68 -16.88 -0.31
N ASP A 43 1.02 -18.02 -0.44
CA ASP A 43 -0.28 -18.15 -1.09
C ASP A 43 -1.41 -17.52 -0.27
N LYS A 44 -2.20 -16.67 -0.88
CA LYS A 44 -3.34 -15.97 -0.30
C LYS A 44 -4.67 -16.29 -0.98
N SER A 45 -4.72 -17.40 -1.71
CA SER A 45 -5.92 -17.85 -2.44
C SER A 45 -7.10 -18.17 -1.51
N TYR A 46 -6.82 -18.49 -0.25
CA TYR A 46 -7.79 -18.99 0.74
C TYR A 46 -7.79 -18.17 2.04
N VAL A 47 -7.46 -16.88 1.97
CA VAL A 47 -7.53 -15.98 3.12
C VAL A 47 -8.59 -14.92 2.91
N GLU A 48 -9.01 -14.24 3.98
CA GLU A 48 -9.90 -13.08 3.87
C GLU A 48 -9.38 -12.09 2.83
N TRP A 49 -10.24 -11.72 1.87
CA TRP A 49 -9.77 -11.11 0.63
C TRP A 49 -10.23 -9.67 0.39
N CYS A 50 -10.74 -8.98 1.40
CA CYS A 50 -11.11 -7.57 1.25
C CYS A 50 -9.91 -6.72 0.80
N LEU A 51 -8.74 -6.90 1.40
CA LEU A 51 -7.52 -6.19 1.03
C LEU A 51 -6.86 -6.78 -0.22
N SER A 52 -6.95 -8.09 -0.44
CA SER A 52 -6.48 -8.69 -1.69
C SER A 52 -7.23 -8.10 -2.89
N PHE A 53 -8.53 -7.88 -2.77
CA PHE A 53 -9.32 -7.18 -3.77
C PHE A 53 -8.79 -5.77 -4.03
N LEU A 54 -8.58 -4.96 -2.98
CA LEU A 54 -8.06 -3.59 -3.11
C LEU A 54 -6.68 -3.56 -3.76
N CYS A 55 -5.77 -4.44 -3.32
CA CYS A 55 -4.44 -4.57 -3.89
C CYS A 55 -4.51 -4.97 -5.37
N TYR A 56 -5.37 -5.91 -5.73
CA TYR A 56 -5.53 -6.36 -7.11
C TYR A 56 -6.05 -5.26 -8.02
N ILE A 57 -7.15 -4.59 -7.67
CA ILE A 57 -7.72 -3.54 -8.52
C ILE A 57 -6.76 -2.38 -8.72
N LEU A 58 -5.97 -2.03 -7.70
CA LEU A 58 -4.95 -1.01 -7.80
C LEU A 58 -3.81 -1.48 -8.74
N THR A 59 -3.29 -2.68 -8.53
CA THR A 59 -2.22 -3.26 -9.37
C THR A 59 -2.66 -3.34 -10.83
N ALA A 60 -3.82 -3.92 -11.10
CA ALA A 60 -4.34 -4.09 -12.45
C ALA A 60 -4.68 -2.77 -13.15
N SER A 61 -4.99 -1.69 -12.40
CA SER A 61 -5.25 -0.37 -12.97
C SER A 61 -3.98 0.43 -13.25
N CYS A 62 -2.97 0.28 -12.40
CA CYS A 62 -1.75 1.09 -12.48
C CYS A 62 -0.63 0.42 -13.27
N PHE A 63 -0.73 -0.88 -13.50
CA PHE A 63 0.22 -1.65 -14.31
C PHE A 63 -0.49 -2.24 -15.53
N THR A 64 -0.56 -3.51 -15.66
CA THR A 64 -1.32 -4.21 -16.71
C THR A 64 -1.93 -5.47 -16.10
N ASP A 65 -2.97 -6.00 -16.73
CA ASP A 65 -3.56 -7.27 -16.33
C ASP A 65 -2.59 -8.47 -16.54
N ASP A 66 -1.51 -8.25 -17.32
CA ASP A 66 -0.49 -9.26 -17.64
C ASP A 66 0.81 -9.06 -16.82
N THR A 67 0.68 -8.64 -15.58
CA THR A 67 1.81 -8.47 -14.67
C THR A 67 2.43 -9.81 -14.32
N SER A 68 3.74 -9.93 -14.45
CA SER A 68 4.51 -11.14 -14.13
C SER A 68 5.30 -10.98 -12.82
N ALA A 69 5.87 -12.08 -12.31
CA ALA A 69 6.79 -12.04 -11.18
C ALA A 69 8.07 -11.23 -11.48
N ASP A 70 8.46 -11.16 -12.75
CA ASP A 70 9.64 -10.41 -13.20
C ASP A 70 9.40 -8.89 -13.16
N ASP A 71 8.13 -8.45 -13.16
CA ASP A 71 7.76 -7.04 -13.02
C ASP A 71 7.80 -6.53 -11.58
N ARG A 72 8.03 -7.41 -10.60
CA ARG A 72 7.98 -7.08 -9.17
C ARG A 72 8.81 -5.85 -8.79
N PRO A 73 10.06 -5.65 -9.26
CA PRO A 73 10.82 -4.46 -8.92
C PRO A 73 10.18 -3.16 -9.42
N LEU A 74 9.51 -3.19 -10.58
CA LEU A 74 8.78 -2.04 -11.14
C LEU A 74 7.50 -1.77 -10.35
N ILE A 75 6.79 -2.83 -9.97
CA ILE A 75 5.61 -2.75 -9.09
C ILE A 75 6.00 -2.10 -7.78
N ASP A 76 7.03 -2.60 -7.10
CA ASP A 76 7.49 -2.06 -5.82
C ASP A 76 7.88 -0.58 -5.93
N GLN A 77 8.57 -0.18 -6.99
CA GLN A 77 8.94 1.21 -7.22
C GLN A 77 7.72 2.13 -7.41
N LYS A 78 6.71 1.68 -8.17
CA LYS A 78 5.50 2.47 -8.38
C LYS A 78 4.65 2.55 -7.11
N TRP A 79 4.58 1.48 -6.35
CA TRP A 79 3.88 1.44 -5.08
C TRP A 79 4.48 2.42 -4.07
N ASP A 80 5.80 2.54 -4.00
CA ASP A 80 6.48 3.57 -3.19
C ASP A 80 6.03 4.98 -3.59
N GLY A 81 5.95 5.26 -4.89
CA GLY A 81 5.48 6.55 -5.41
C GLY A 81 4.02 6.87 -5.07
N LEU A 82 3.18 5.84 -4.96
CA LEU A 82 1.77 5.98 -4.58
C LEU A 82 1.54 6.03 -3.06
N TYR A 83 2.58 6.05 -2.23
CA TYR A 83 2.53 5.75 -0.79
C TYR A 83 1.89 4.39 -0.49
N PHE A 84 2.07 3.48 -1.38
CA PHE A 84 1.51 2.17 -1.30
C PHE A 84 2.60 1.15 -1.56
N THR A 85 3.60 1.13 -0.72
CA THR A 85 4.51 0.00 -0.72
C THR A 85 3.94 -1.07 0.14
N TYR A 86 3.78 -2.13 -0.53
CA TYR A 86 3.49 -3.32 0.12
C TYR A 86 4.63 -4.28 -0.04
N GLN A 87 5.50 -4.28 0.93
CA GLN A 87 6.47 -5.36 1.06
C GLN A 87 5.91 -6.38 2.05
N PRO A 88 5.58 -7.58 1.60
CA PRO A 88 5.23 -8.64 2.52
C PRO A 88 6.46 -8.96 3.35
N SER A 89 6.52 -8.49 4.59
CA SER A 89 7.35 -9.13 5.60
C SER A 89 6.62 -10.37 6.10
N SER A 90 7.35 -11.32 6.72
CA SER A 90 6.73 -12.49 7.36
C SER A 90 5.63 -12.11 8.34
N ASP A 91 5.69 -10.90 8.90
CA ASP A 91 4.80 -10.40 9.94
C ASP A 91 3.76 -9.40 9.44
N ASN A 92 3.93 -8.89 8.22
CA ASN A 92 3.06 -7.88 7.60
C ASN A 92 2.56 -8.38 6.26
N CYS A 93 1.33 -8.82 6.23
CA CYS A 93 0.69 -9.22 4.99
C CYS A 93 -0.30 -8.15 4.53
N ALA A 94 -0.17 -7.69 3.27
CA ALA A 94 -1.07 -6.71 2.67
C ALA A 94 -2.51 -7.13 2.63
N CYS A 95 -2.77 -8.37 2.77
CA CYS A 95 -4.14 -8.84 2.88
C CYS A 95 -4.75 -8.53 4.26
N GLY A 96 -3.99 -8.02 5.22
CA GLY A 96 -4.50 -7.62 6.53
C GLY A 96 -4.87 -6.13 6.61
N ALA A 97 -6.14 -5.82 6.91
CA ALA A 97 -6.64 -4.44 6.97
C ALA A 97 -5.86 -3.56 7.95
N ARG A 98 -5.55 -4.09 9.13
CA ARG A 98 -4.73 -3.43 10.14
C ARG A 98 -3.38 -2.96 9.59
N TYR A 99 -2.69 -3.84 8.89
CA TYR A 99 -1.34 -3.55 8.38
C TYR A 99 -1.37 -2.50 7.27
N ALA A 100 -2.37 -2.55 6.39
CA ALA A 100 -2.57 -1.52 5.37
C ALA A 100 -2.90 -0.15 6.01
N ALA A 101 -3.77 -0.11 7.01
CA ALA A 101 -4.10 1.11 7.75
C ALA A 101 -2.86 1.69 8.46
N ASP A 102 -2.05 0.84 9.11
CA ASP A 102 -0.81 1.27 9.76
C ASP A 102 0.22 1.81 8.76
N TYR A 103 0.29 1.22 7.57
CA TYR A 103 1.15 1.71 6.50
C TYR A 103 0.77 3.14 6.08
N PHE A 104 -0.51 3.42 5.86
CA PHE A 104 -0.96 4.78 5.56
C PHE A 104 -0.67 5.75 6.70
N ARG A 105 -0.82 5.34 7.97
CA ARG A 105 -0.45 6.15 9.14
C ARG A 105 1.02 6.49 9.18
N GLN A 106 1.88 5.52 8.93
CA GLN A 106 3.34 5.69 8.91
C GLN A 106 3.82 6.63 7.80
N ASN A 107 3.04 6.75 6.73
CA ASN A 107 3.34 7.63 5.59
C ASN A 107 2.58 8.98 5.66
N ASN A 108 1.92 9.30 6.77
CA ASN A 108 1.10 10.50 6.93
C ASN A 108 -0.01 10.63 5.88
N ALA A 109 -0.52 9.51 5.40
CA ALA A 109 -1.56 9.41 4.38
C ALA A 109 -2.87 8.80 4.93
N PHE A 110 -3.09 8.88 6.23
CA PHE A 110 -4.28 8.39 6.91
C PHE A 110 -5.09 9.58 7.47
N TYR A 111 -6.36 9.68 7.08
CA TYR A 111 -7.23 10.81 7.35
C TYR A 111 -8.50 10.37 8.08
N PRO A 112 -9.20 11.28 8.79
CA PRO A 112 -10.53 10.99 9.34
C PRO A 112 -11.55 10.77 8.21
N ALA A 113 -12.62 10.01 8.49
CA ALA A 113 -13.67 9.71 7.51
C ALA A 113 -14.36 10.97 6.95
N SER A 114 -14.37 12.08 7.69
CA SER A 114 -14.91 13.38 7.24
C SER A 114 -14.09 14.03 6.11
N GLU A 115 -12.88 13.54 5.87
CA GLU A 115 -11.99 13.99 4.81
C GLU A 115 -11.88 12.98 3.65
N ALA A 116 -12.76 11.97 3.64
CA ALA A 116 -12.75 10.93 2.62
C ALA A 116 -12.93 11.52 1.22
N GLN A 117 -12.21 10.96 0.26
CA GLN A 117 -12.26 11.32 -1.17
C GLN A 117 -12.39 10.06 -2.03
N PRO A 118 -12.95 10.16 -3.26
CA PRO A 118 -12.97 9.03 -4.17
C PRO A 118 -11.54 8.47 -4.38
N GLY A 119 -11.39 7.16 -4.35
CA GLY A 119 -10.09 6.49 -4.44
C GLY A 119 -9.41 6.21 -3.10
N ASP A 120 -9.85 6.81 -2.00
CA ASP A 120 -9.35 6.46 -0.67
C ASP A 120 -9.71 5.02 -0.32
N TRP A 121 -8.87 4.38 0.48
CA TRP A 121 -9.16 3.11 1.10
C TRP A 121 -9.79 3.35 2.47
N ILE A 122 -11.03 2.96 2.66
CA ILE A 122 -11.72 3.06 3.94
C ILE A 122 -11.44 1.84 4.79
N PHE A 123 -11.24 2.04 6.09
CA PHE A 123 -10.91 0.99 7.05
C PHE A 123 -11.94 0.93 8.18
N PHE A 124 -12.30 -0.30 8.57
CA PHE A 124 -13.29 -0.58 9.59
C PHE A 124 -12.70 -1.37 10.75
N GLY A 125 -13.07 -1.02 11.97
CA GLY A 125 -12.62 -1.61 13.22
C GLY A 125 -11.99 -0.59 14.15
N PRO A 126 -11.62 -0.97 15.39
CA PRO A 126 -10.87 -0.10 16.27
C PRO A 126 -9.50 0.24 15.65
N ARG A 127 -8.99 1.42 15.97
CA ARG A 127 -7.67 1.86 15.47
C ARG A 127 -6.57 0.89 15.93
N GLY A 128 -5.81 0.36 14.97
CA GLY A 128 -4.77 -0.66 15.19
C GLY A 128 -5.31 -2.09 15.26
N GLU A 129 -6.63 -2.27 15.09
CA GLU A 129 -7.33 -3.57 15.06
C GLU A 129 -8.32 -3.62 13.91
N GLU A 130 -8.03 -2.93 12.80
CA GLU A 130 -8.90 -2.91 11.64
C GLU A 130 -9.04 -4.32 11.04
N THR A 131 -10.28 -4.69 10.78
CA THR A 131 -10.62 -6.05 10.30
C THR A 131 -11.16 -6.07 8.88
N HIS A 132 -11.49 -4.92 8.30
CA HIS A 132 -12.06 -4.82 6.96
C HIS A 132 -11.63 -3.54 6.27
N GLY A 133 -11.63 -3.55 4.94
CA GLY A 133 -11.36 -2.38 4.11
C GLY A 133 -12.14 -2.40 2.81
N GLY A 134 -12.37 -1.21 2.25
CA GLY A 134 -13.04 -0.99 0.99
C GLY A 134 -12.46 0.20 0.23
N LEU A 135 -12.88 0.40 -1.02
CA LEU A 135 -12.54 1.55 -1.84
C LEU A 135 -13.68 2.57 -1.81
N VAL A 136 -13.38 3.81 -1.50
CA VAL A 136 -14.32 4.93 -1.62
C VAL A 136 -14.52 5.24 -3.11
N ARG A 137 -15.76 5.11 -3.59
CA ARG A 137 -16.11 5.43 -4.98
C ARG A 137 -16.67 6.84 -5.17
N SER A 138 -17.41 7.35 -4.19
CA SER A 138 -17.89 8.73 -4.13
C SER A 138 -18.17 9.15 -2.69
N VAL A 139 -18.22 10.46 -2.48
CA VAL A 139 -18.67 11.07 -1.23
C VAL A 139 -19.72 12.12 -1.61
N GLU A 140 -20.88 12.05 -0.99
CA GLU A 140 -22.01 12.95 -1.22
C GLU A 140 -22.59 13.36 0.13
N ASP A 141 -22.62 14.63 0.41
CA ASP A 141 -23.01 15.19 1.70
C ASP A 141 -22.24 14.56 2.87
N ASP A 142 -22.92 13.84 3.76
CA ASP A 142 -22.35 13.14 4.90
C ASP A 142 -22.21 11.63 4.68
N ARG A 143 -22.28 11.16 3.42
CA ARG A 143 -22.23 9.73 3.08
C ARG A 143 -21.03 9.38 2.20
N ILE A 144 -20.38 8.28 2.58
CA ILE A 144 -19.28 7.67 1.85
C ILE A 144 -19.84 6.42 1.16
N TYR A 145 -19.74 6.39 -0.16
CA TYR A 145 -20.15 5.24 -0.97
C TYR A 145 -18.91 4.42 -1.32
N THR A 146 -19.00 3.10 -1.15
CA THR A 146 -17.85 2.19 -1.31
C THR A 146 -18.12 1.09 -2.33
N VAL A 147 -17.02 0.46 -2.79
CA VAL A 147 -17.01 -0.89 -3.34
C VAL A 147 -16.06 -1.73 -2.50
N GLU A 148 -16.50 -2.90 -2.06
CA GLU A 148 -15.80 -3.71 -1.06
C GLU A 148 -15.73 -5.16 -1.52
N GLY A 149 -14.52 -5.74 -1.45
CA GLY A 149 -14.32 -7.18 -1.59
C GLY A 149 -14.56 -7.89 -0.26
N ASN A 150 -14.92 -9.15 -0.34
CA ASN A 150 -15.23 -10.01 0.81
C ASN A 150 -16.34 -9.45 1.74
N LYS A 151 -17.21 -8.65 1.20
CA LYS A 151 -18.40 -8.21 1.91
C LYS A 151 -19.49 -9.25 1.71
N ASN A 152 -19.81 -10.01 2.77
CA ASN A 152 -20.68 -11.20 2.67
C ASN A 152 -20.20 -12.16 1.56
N ASN A 153 -18.91 -12.42 1.49
CA ASN A 153 -18.25 -13.29 0.52
C ASN A 153 -18.41 -12.85 -0.95
N GLN A 154 -18.63 -11.55 -1.17
CA GLN A 154 -18.84 -10.98 -2.51
C GLN A 154 -18.13 -9.64 -2.68
N VAL A 155 -18.02 -9.18 -3.93
CA VAL A 155 -17.75 -7.77 -4.24
C VAL A 155 -19.09 -7.04 -4.29
N GLN A 156 -19.30 -6.12 -3.34
CA GLN A 156 -20.56 -5.39 -3.17
C GLN A 156 -20.29 -3.88 -3.00
N THR A 157 -21.32 -3.09 -3.33
CA THR A 157 -21.35 -1.69 -2.91
C THR A 157 -21.97 -1.55 -1.53
N ALA A 158 -21.55 -0.52 -0.82
CA ALA A 158 -22.17 -0.10 0.43
C ALA A 158 -22.13 1.42 0.56
N ASP A 159 -22.79 1.95 1.58
CA ASP A 159 -22.72 3.34 1.94
C ASP A 159 -22.76 3.51 3.46
N TYR A 160 -22.05 4.53 3.94
CA TYR A 160 -21.90 4.81 5.38
C TYR A 160 -21.99 6.32 5.64
N SER A 161 -22.53 6.70 6.78
CA SER A 161 -22.35 8.07 7.26
C SER A 161 -20.86 8.31 7.57
N VAL A 162 -20.34 9.49 7.31
CA VAL A 162 -18.98 9.90 7.73
C VAL A 162 -18.77 9.76 9.24
N ASN A 163 -19.86 9.77 10.00
CA ASN A 163 -19.86 9.61 11.46
C ASN A 163 -20.08 8.15 11.92
N TYR A 164 -20.03 7.18 10.99
CA TYR A 164 -20.23 5.78 11.37
C TYR A 164 -19.09 5.29 12.27
N LYS A 165 -19.42 4.94 13.49
CA LYS A 165 -18.48 4.67 14.60
C LYS A 165 -17.48 3.51 14.31
N ARG A 166 -17.77 2.65 13.34
CA ARG A 166 -16.86 1.55 12.97
C ARG A 166 -15.81 1.95 11.94
N ILE A 167 -15.89 3.14 11.34
CA ILE A 167 -14.84 3.64 10.46
C ILE A 167 -13.68 4.14 11.33
N SER A 168 -12.49 3.55 11.16
CA SER A 168 -11.28 4.01 11.82
C SER A 168 -10.63 5.19 11.08
N GLY A 169 -10.89 5.31 9.79
CA GLY A 169 -10.41 6.38 8.92
C GLY A 169 -10.23 5.91 7.47
N VAL A 170 -9.56 6.74 6.68
CA VAL A 170 -9.26 6.46 5.27
C VAL A 170 -7.77 6.62 4.99
N GLY A 171 -7.22 5.71 4.20
CA GLY A 171 -5.86 5.80 3.67
C GLY A 171 -5.90 6.31 2.23
N ARG A 172 -5.06 7.29 1.91
CA ARG A 172 -5.06 7.95 0.60
C ARG A 172 -3.84 7.56 -0.23
N PRO A 173 -3.99 6.73 -1.28
CA PRO A 173 -2.93 6.50 -2.25
C PRO A 173 -2.62 7.79 -3.02
N ARG A 174 -1.38 7.95 -3.45
CA ARG A 174 -0.98 9.07 -4.32
C ARG A 174 -1.28 8.76 -5.77
N TYR A 175 -2.49 9.06 -6.19
CA TYR A 175 -2.86 8.97 -7.60
C TYR A 175 -2.31 10.14 -8.41
N ASP A 176 -2.05 9.91 -9.69
CA ASP A 176 -1.72 10.98 -10.63
C ASP A 176 -2.93 11.95 -10.74
N GLY A 177 -2.66 13.24 -10.75
CA GLY A 177 -3.71 14.27 -10.86
C GLY A 177 -4.41 14.67 -9.55
N TYR A 178 -4.07 14.05 -8.40
CA TYR A 178 -4.50 14.55 -7.10
C TYR A 178 -3.57 15.66 -6.63
N GLU A 179 -4.11 16.86 -6.40
CA GLU A 179 -3.41 17.87 -5.63
C GLU A 179 -3.48 17.46 -4.16
N PHE A 180 -2.36 16.92 -3.65
CA PHE A 180 -2.23 16.73 -2.21
C PHE A 180 -2.07 18.11 -1.57
N SER A 181 -3.12 18.57 -0.93
CA SER A 181 -2.98 19.65 0.05
C SER A 181 -2.01 19.14 1.11
N ALA A 182 -0.76 19.57 1.00
CA ALA A 182 0.24 19.36 2.03
C ALA A 182 -0.21 20.15 3.26
N ALA A 183 -1.08 19.58 4.07
CA ALA A 183 -1.20 19.97 5.47
C ALA A 183 0.15 19.60 6.08
N LYS A 184 1.07 20.58 6.03
CA LYS A 184 2.37 20.53 6.67
C LYS A 184 2.11 20.40 8.17
N PRO A 185 2.44 19.26 8.81
CA PRO A 185 2.56 19.27 10.24
C PRO A 185 3.66 20.28 10.53
N SER A 186 3.40 21.26 11.37
CA SER A 186 4.41 22.16 11.90
C SER A 186 5.34 21.34 12.80
N ALA A 187 6.34 20.71 12.17
CA ALA A 187 7.49 20.19 12.89
C ALA A 187 8.35 21.38 13.29
N PRO A 188 8.91 21.40 14.52
CA PRO A 188 9.83 22.45 14.92
C PRO A 188 10.99 22.47 13.93
N SER A 189 11.32 23.68 13.47
CA SER A 189 12.44 23.95 12.55
C SER A 189 13.75 23.43 13.16
N LEU A 190 14.23 22.31 12.67
CA LEU A 190 15.64 21.92 12.82
C LEU A 190 16.48 22.78 11.86
N PRO A 191 17.69 23.19 12.26
CA PRO A 191 18.54 24.03 11.43
C PRO A 191 18.89 23.31 10.12
N SER A 192 18.94 24.07 9.04
CA SER A 192 19.30 23.63 7.70
C SER A 192 20.69 22.99 7.69
N THR A 193 20.76 21.68 7.72
CA THR A 193 21.94 20.96 7.32
C THR A 193 21.84 20.67 5.83
N GLU A 194 22.90 21.03 5.10
CA GLU A 194 23.07 20.73 3.68
C GLU A 194 22.68 19.27 3.38
N LYS A 195 21.91 19.06 2.29
CA LYS A 195 21.59 17.71 1.80
C LYS A 195 22.92 17.00 1.54
N PRO A 196 23.19 15.83 2.15
CA PRO A 196 24.36 15.07 1.76
C PRO A 196 24.27 14.72 0.27
N GLU A 197 25.28 15.03 -0.50
CA GLU A 197 25.41 14.55 -1.88
C GLU A 197 25.57 13.03 -1.83
N PHE A 198 24.55 12.32 -2.37
CA PHE A 198 24.59 10.87 -2.46
C PHE A 198 25.42 10.48 -3.69
N ASN A 199 26.63 10.03 -3.48
CA ASN A 199 27.51 9.51 -4.51
C ASN A 199 27.56 7.96 -4.46
N ASP A 200 28.10 7.34 -5.51
CA ASP A 200 28.21 5.89 -5.61
C ASP A 200 29.02 5.27 -4.48
N ASP A 201 30.06 5.95 -3.99
CA ASP A 201 30.90 5.45 -2.89
C ASP A 201 30.10 5.32 -1.58
N LEU A 202 29.22 6.26 -1.29
CA LEU A 202 28.32 6.17 -0.13
C LEU A 202 27.32 5.04 -0.28
N ILE A 203 26.76 4.87 -1.48
CA ILE A 203 25.81 3.78 -1.78
C ILE A 203 26.51 2.43 -1.61
N ASP A 204 27.70 2.26 -2.12
CA ASP A 204 28.50 1.05 -1.99
C ASP A 204 28.84 0.75 -0.51
N LYS A 205 29.26 1.77 0.23
CA LYS A 205 29.52 1.65 1.66
C LYS A 205 28.26 1.18 2.43
N LEU A 206 27.13 1.85 2.21
CA LEU A 206 25.87 1.49 2.88
C LEU A 206 25.40 0.08 2.50
N ALA A 207 25.64 -0.34 1.24
CA ALA A 207 25.31 -1.69 0.79
C ALA A 207 26.16 -2.75 1.49
N HIS A 208 27.48 -2.55 1.63
CA HIS A 208 28.37 -3.43 2.38
C HIS A 208 28.00 -3.49 3.87
N ASP A 209 27.74 -2.34 4.50
CA ASP A 209 27.28 -2.28 5.89
C ASP A 209 25.94 -3.05 6.08
N CYS A 210 25.06 -3.05 5.07
CA CYS A 210 23.86 -3.86 5.07
C CYS A 210 24.12 -5.35 4.99
N ILE A 211 25.08 -5.77 4.17
CA ILE A 211 25.49 -7.18 4.00
C ILE A 211 26.14 -7.69 5.29
N GLU A 212 26.97 -6.88 5.91
CA GLU A 212 27.62 -7.18 7.19
C GLU A 212 26.67 -7.13 8.39
N GLY A 213 25.41 -6.76 8.20
CA GLY A 213 24.37 -6.75 9.24
C GLY A 213 24.41 -5.55 10.18
N VAL A 214 25.21 -4.50 9.90
CA VAL A 214 25.32 -3.26 10.71
C VAL A 214 23.95 -2.65 11.04
N TYR A 215 23.05 -2.68 10.06
CA TYR A 215 21.70 -2.14 10.20
C TYR A 215 20.66 -3.21 10.56
N GLY A 216 21.06 -4.46 10.75
CA GLY A 216 20.16 -5.60 11.00
C GLY A 216 19.39 -6.01 9.75
N ASN A 217 18.42 -6.92 9.92
CA ASN A 217 17.55 -7.37 8.85
C ASN A 217 16.33 -6.42 8.67
N TYR A 218 15.65 -6.53 7.51
CA TYR A 218 14.39 -5.86 7.32
C TYR A 218 13.34 -6.30 8.38
N PRO A 219 12.52 -5.42 9.00
CA PRO A 219 12.36 -3.99 8.69
C PRO A 219 13.32 -3.05 9.44
N LEU A 220 14.09 -3.55 10.42
CA LEU A 220 14.99 -2.72 11.24
C LEU A 220 16.01 -1.96 10.41
N ARG A 221 16.54 -2.60 9.36
CA ARG A 221 17.47 -1.98 8.40
C ARG A 221 16.89 -0.69 7.80
N LYS A 222 15.65 -0.74 7.29
CA LYS A 222 14.98 0.42 6.71
C LYS A 222 14.77 1.52 7.76
N GLN A 223 14.33 1.16 8.95
CA GLN A 223 14.13 2.12 10.05
C GLN A 223 15.44 2.81 10.46
N LYS A 224 16.52 2.05 10.62
CA LYS A 224 17.83 2.61 10.98
C LYS A 224 18.39 3.53 9.88
N LEU A 225 18.31 3.13 8.62
CA LEU A 225 18.74 3.98 7.51
C LEU A 225 17.89 5.25 7.40
N ASN A 226 16.59 5.17 7.63
CA ASN A 226 15.71 6.33 7.69
C ASN A 226 16.11 7.28 8.85
N SER A 227 16.38 6.76 10.03
CA SER A 227 16.78 7.56 11.20
C SER A 227 18.15 8.24 11.02
N LEU A 228 19.00 7.68 10.16
CA LEU A 228 20.30 8.25 9.77
C LEU A 228 20.21 9.23 8.59
N GLY A 229 19.00 9.50 8.07
CA GLY A 229 18.78 10.42 6.96
C GLY A 229 18.92 9.79 5.57
N TYR A 230 19.09 8.47 5.47
CA TYR A 230 19.28 7.73 4.21
C TYR A 230 17.99 7.11 3.66
N GLY A 231 16.84 7.49 4.19
CA GLY A 231 15.54 6.89 3.80
C GLY A 231 15.20 7.05 2.32
N ASN A 232 15.54 8.18 1.74
CA ASN A 232 15.30 8.51 0.34
C ASN A 232 16.17 7.72 -0.67
N ILE A 233 17.25 7.09 -0.20
CA ILE A 233 18.11 6.23 -1.04
C ILE A 233 18.06 4.76 -0.66
N TYR A 234 17.18 4.37 0.27
CA TYR A 234 17.09 2.99 0.73
C TYR A 234 16.93 1.98 -0.41
N SER A 235 16.07 2.27 -1.39
CA SER A 235 15.85 1.41 -2.55
C SER A 235 17.09 1.25 -3.43
N ILE A 236 17.89 2.32 -3.53
CA ILE A 236 19.15 2.31 -4.30
C ILE A 236 20.18 1.44 -3.57
N VAL A 237 20.31 1.63 -2.25
CA VAL A 237 21.20 0.81 -1.40
C VAL A 237 20.80 -0.67 -1.47
N GLN A 238 19.51 -0.98 -1.38
CA GLN A 238 19.03 -2.36 -1.44
C GLN A 238 19.29 -3.01 -2.82
N ARG A 239 19.14 -2.27 -3.91
CA ARG A 239 19.51 -2.75 -5.24
C ARG A 239 20.99 -3.07 -5.31
N ARG A 240 21.88 -2.20 -4.79
CA ARG A 240 23.31 -2.42 -4.74
C ARG A 240 23.68 -3.66 -3.89
N VAL A 241 23.00 -3.88 -2.78
CA VAL A 241 23.10 -5.12 -1.97
C VAL A 241 22.84 -6.34 -2.85
N ASN A 242 21.74 -6.33 -3.60
CA ASN A 242 21.37 -7.45 -4.46
C ASN A 242 22.41 -7.66 -5.59
N GLU A 243 22.92 -6.60 -6.21
CA GLU A 243 23.99 -6.67 -7.22
C GLU A 243 25.27 -7.29 -6.67
N ILE A 244 25.61 -7.05 -5.40
CA ILE A 244 26.81 -7.60 -4.76
C ILE A 244 26.63 -9.07 -4.42
N ILE A 245 25.47 -9.46 -3.91
CA ILE A 245 25.20 -10.83 -3.43
C ILE A 245 24.98 -11.82 -4.56
N TYR A 246 24.37 -11.39 -5.68
CA TYR A 246 23.95 -12.27 -6.79
C TYR A 246 24.84 -12.13 -8.02
N ARG A 247 26.04 -11.56 -7.91
CA ARG A 247 27.10 -11.66 -8.89
C ARG A 247 27.84 -12.98 -8.72
#